data_2b26ae3e38ef59591300ba43af793cb2
#
_entry.id   2b26ae3e38ef59591300ba43af793cb2
#
_cell.length_a   1.000
_cell.length_b   1.000
_cell.length_c   1.000
_cell.angle_alpha   90.00
_cell.angle_beta   90.00
_cell.angle_gamma   90.00
#
_symmetry.space_group_name_H-M   'P 1'
#
loop_
_entity.id
_entity.type
_entity.pdbx_description
1 polymer ?
#
loop_
_entity_poly.entity_id
_entity_poly.type
_entity_poly.pdbx_seq_one_letter_code
_entity_poly.pdbx_strand_id
1 'polypeptide(L)'
;MGAHFTSRRVQGGCQALNQQELISTPSLGRRIVRVVPNVSGVNKTFDYLVPESLKNVKVGSIVRVELQGRRVDAWIISEVEYPSSEINFKEVISFLSEGPSKEVVQLSQWAAERFCGPLRAVLSSASPSLRIKQLGTGHSGATRKSGQRGVVAEAEELFDNQRGGALVWPAPRPLRPVLESGISRGRTLVVTPSVGFARTIAQALRREGLSVALMPDDWQRAAEGVDVVVGARSAVWASIPELKRIIVLDEHDERLQDERSPTWHSRDVAIERARALGIPCLLVSPLPTVSATHWAGSRAVRFVEPVTGDWPAIEVVDPYSDLGDEEKPQFGLLSSRLIEVLRDKSKTVVCILNTKGRSRLLSCKACKAIIRCENCDAAVIQNDEGLLECNRCGAHRPATCQSCSSNALALLRKGVAKMRDEIEKAALRQVVELSAETTVAANAATLVYIGTEAALHRVSSADVVVFLDFDNELFAPTYRAGEQAWTLLIHAIRLLKGSSEALIVLQSQDASNAQYNDFVSPEPQLLIEREQNKRKVMQLPPYAAMARVVFADPTFNPADWAHCKLAFSSSVKTAEFLVRAENDEALSQGIAQLRDQLSSRFRCYVDPMRYA
;
A
#
# COMPACT_ATOMS: atom_id res chain seq x y z
N MET A 1 19.15 -79.05 -21.76
CA MET A 1 19.48 -78.84 -23.17
C MET A 1 20.10 -77.43 -23.24
N GLY A 2 21.37 -77.10 -23.17
CA GLY A 2 22.57 -77.76 -23.66
C GLY A 2 22.90 -77.23 -25.04
N ALA A 3 23.79 -76.23 -25.10
CA ALA A 3 24.76 -76.09 -26.19
C ALA A 3 25.82 -75.03 -25.86
N HIS A 4 27.01 -75.51 -25.60
CA HIS A 4 28.30 -74.87 -25.65
C HIS A 4 28.65 -74.44 -27.09
N PHE A 5 29.51 -73.40 -27.27
CA PHE A 5 30.66 -73.39 -28.19
C PHE A 5 31.46 -72.08 -27.95
N THR A 6 32.55 -72.14 -27.29
CA THR A 6 33.97 -72.25 -27.62
C THR A 6 34.63 -71.00 -28.27
N SER A 7 35.66 -70.58 -27.57
CA SER A 7 36.72 -69.59 -27.79
C SER A 7 37.40 -69.62 -29.15
N ARG A 8 37.87 -68.46 -29.64
CA ARG A 8 39.13 -68.35 -30.38
C ARG A 8 39.92 -67.10 -29.95
N ARG A 9 41.07 -67.35 -29.39
CA ARG A 9 42.18 -66.42 -29.26
C ARG A 9 42.76 -66.09 -30.62
N VAL A 10 43.04 -64.80 -30.90
CA VAL A 10 44.14 -64.44 -31.80
C VAL A 10 45.00 -63.38 -31.07
N GLN A 11 46.24 -63.71 -30.91
CA GLN A 11 47.33 -62.84 -30.46
C GLN A 11 47.76 -61.93 -31.61
N GLY A 12 48.09 -60.66 -31.30
CA GLY A 12 48.76 -59.80 -32.26
C GLY A 12 49.04 -58.37 -31.69
N GLY A 13 50.23 -58.20 -31.20
CA GLY A 13 51.09 -57.03 -31.38
C GLY A 13 50.86 -55.78 -30.51
N CYS A 14 51.75 -55.60 -29.57
CA CYS A 14 52.03 -54.31 -28.90
C CYS A 14 52.33 -53.21 -29.91
N GLN A 15 51.65 -52.06 -29.73
CA GLN A 15 52.23 -50.73 -29.86
C GLN A 15 51.64 -49.81 -28.84
N ALA A 16 52.42 -49.41 -27.85
CA ALA A 16 52.19 -48.40 -26.86
C ALA A 16 52.16 -47.04 -27.58
N LEU A 17 51.01 -46.38 -27.64
CA LEU A 17 50.90 -44.93 -27.86
C LEU A 17 50.42 -44.31 -26.56
N ASN A 18 51.40 -43.68 -25.86
CA ASN A 18 51.15 -42.72 -24.81
C ASN A 18 50.33 -41.54 -25.39
N GLN A 19 49.06 -41.53 -25.15
CA GLN A 19 48.25 -40.31 -25.12
C GLN A 19 47.78 -40.14 -23.68
N GLN A 20 48.56 -39.39 -22.91
CA GLN A 20 48.04 -38.67 -21.77
C GLN A 20 46.99 -37.70 -22.32
N GLU A 21 45.71 -38.14 -22.33
CA GLU A 21 44.62 -37.19 -22.33
C GLU A 21 44.73 -36.36 -21.05
N LEU A 22 45.15 -35.12 -21.22
CA LEU A 22 45.02 -34.06 -20.25
C LEU A 22 43.54 -33.99 -19.89
N ILE A 23 43.15 -34.66 -18.81
CA ILE A 23 41.93 -34.31 -18.06
C ILE A 23 42.18 -32.87 -17.61
N SER A 24 41.65 -31.93 -18.36
CA SER A 24 41.58 -30.54 -17.94
C SER A 24 40.76 -30.50 -16.66
N THR A 25 41.45 -30.42 -15.52
CA THR A 25 40.86 -30.05 -14.23
C THR A 25 39.95 -28.86 -14.47
N PRO A 26 38.68 -28.90 -14.01
CA PRO A 26 37.80 -27.72 -14.11
C PRO A 26 38.52 -26.59 -13.38
N SER A 27 38.79 -25.51 -14.09
CA SER A 27 39.46 -24.34 -13.55
C SER A 27 38.62 -23.80 -12.37
N LEU A 28 39.10 -24.05 -11.15
CA LEU A 28 38.62 -23.39 -9.95
C LEU A 28 38.70 -21.87 -10.19
N GLY A 29 37.55 -21.19 -10.32
CA GLY A 29 37.54 -19.75 -10.27
C GLY A 29 36.52 -18.98 -11.13
N ARG A 30 35.76 -19.62 -12.02
CA ARG A 30 34.79 -18.89 -12.81
C ARG A 30 33.48 -18.71 -12.06
N ARG A 31 33.18 -17.47 -11.61
CA ARG A 31 31.90 -17.13 -10.93
C ARG A 31 30.80 -16.94 -11.98
N ILE A 32 29.68 -17.62 -11.76
CA ILE A 32 28.46 -17.44 -12.54
C ILE A 32 27.44 -16.70 -11.67
N VAL A 33 26.80 -15.69 -12.26
CA VAL A 33 25.77 -14.89 -11.57
C VAL A 33 24.48 -14.91 -12.35
N ARG A 34 23.38 -15.01 -11.62
CA ARG A 34 22.03 -14.88 -12.16
C ARG A 34 21.59 -13.44 -12.13
N VAL A 35 21.06 -12.95 -13.25
CA VAL A 35 20.66 -11.55 -13.38
C VAL A 35 19.20 -11.41 -13.82
N VAL A 36 18.61 -10.29 -13.43
CA VAL A 36 17.31 -9.80 -13.92
C VAL A 36 17.58 -8.61 -14.85
N PRO A 37 17.28 -8.69 -16.14
CA PRO A 37 17.44 -7.57 -17.07
C PRO A 37 16.45 -6.44 -16.79
N ASN A 38 16.89 -5.19 -16.89
CA ASN A 38 16.01 -4.03 -16.79
C ASN A 38 15.31 -3.73 -18.14
N VAL A 39 14.55 -4.71 -18.61
CA VAL A 39 13.80 -4.64 -19.87
C VAL A 39 12.34 -4.95 -19.63
N SER A 40 11.46 -4.04 -20.05
CA SER A 40 10.01 -4.24 -19.92
C SER A 40 9.54 -5.45 -20.73
N GLY A 41 8.69 -6.28 -20.12
CA GLY A 41 8.17 -7.49 -20.76
C GLY A 41 9.10 -8.71 -20.68
N VAL A 42 10.29 -8.59 -20.13
CA VAL A 42 11.20 -9.72 -19.85
C VAL A 42 11.08 -10.05 -18.36
N ASN A 43 10.40 -11.17 -18.05
CA ASN A 43 10.22 -11.64 -16.66
C ASN A 43 11.09 -12.88 -16.36
N LYS A 44 12.09 -13.17 -17.22
CA LYS A 44 13.00 -14.30 -17.06
C LYS A 44 14.33 -13.82 -16.50
N THR A 45 15.02 -14.71 -15.80
CA THR A 45 16.38 -14.55 -15.33
C THR A 45 17.36 -15.20 -16.31
N PHE A 46 18.61 -14.75 -16.30
CA PHE A 46 19.66 -15.25 -17.18
C PHE A 46 20.97 -15.38 -16.41
N ASP A 47 21.75 -16.38 -16.76
CA ASP A 47 23.03 -16.64 -16.12
C ASP A 47 24.19 -16.13 -16.97
N TYR A 48 25.16 -15.44 -16.33
CA TYR A 48 26.33 -14.82 -16.98
C TYR A 48 27.60 -15.14 -16.20
N LEU A 49 28.70 -15.28 -16.93
CA LEU A 49 30.04 -15.43 -16.38
C LEU A 49 30.53 -14.05 -15.89
N VAL A 50 31.15 -14.02 -14.71
CA VAL A 50 31.83 -12.83 -14.20
C VAL A 50 33.28 -12.86 -14.62
N PRO A 51 33.78 -11.92 -15.47
CA PRO A 51 35.18 -11.86 -15.86
C PRO A 51 36.06 -11.44 -14.67
N GLU A 52 37.31 -11.85 -14.66
CA GLU A 52 38.27 -11.58 -13.59
C GLU A 52 38.43 -10.08 -13.28
N SER A 53 38.30 -9.22 -14.31
CA SER A 53 38.32 -7.76 -14.19
C SER A 53 37.16 -7.19 -13.36
N LEU A 54 36.07 -7.95 -13.16
CA LEU A 54 34.87 -7.58 -12.41
C LEU A 54 34.64 -8.42 -11.15
N LYS A 55 35.70 -9.00 -10.60
CA LYS A 55 35.61 -9.86 -9.39
C LYS A 55 34.89 -9.23 -8.18
N ASN A 56 34.84 -7.91 -8.11
CA ASN A 56 34.20 -7.17 -6.99
C ASN A 56 32.68 -7.02 -7.11
N VAL A 57 32.07 -7.44 -8.22
CA VAL A 57 30.60 -7.41 -8.33
C VAL A 57 29.99 -8.41 -7.34
N LYS A 58 28.86 -8.05 -6.76
CA LYS A 58 28.15 -8.83 -5.73
C LYS A 58 26.64 -8.86 -6.01
N VAL A 59 25.93 -9.69 -5.28
CA VAL A 59 24.45 -9.66 -5.32
C VAL A 59 23.98 -8.26 -5.02
N GLY A 60 23.06 -7.76 -5.87
CA GLY A 60 22.56 -6.39 -5.88
C GLY A 60 23.29 -5.45 -6.81
N SER A 61 24.54 -5.72 -7.22
CA SER A 61 25.25 -4.88 -8.20
C SER A 61 24.44 -4.72 -9.48
N ILE A 62 24.44 -3.49 -10.03
CA ILE A 62 23.85 -3.18 -11.32
C ILE A 62 24.97 -3.29 -12.36
N VAL A 63 24.77 -4.14 -13.34
CA VAL A 63 25.75 -4.48 -14.36
C VAL A 63 25.20 -4.29 -15.78
N ARG A 64 26.08 -4.19 -16.75
CA ARG A 64 25.74 -4.23 -18.19
C ARG A 64 25.92 -5.63 -18.72
N VAL A 65 24.92 -6.16 -19.40
CA VAL A 65 24.95 -7.48 -20.05
C VAL A 65 24.46 -7.40 -21.49
N GLU A 66 24.76 -8.42 -22.28
CA GLU A 66 24.22 -8.56 -23.63
C GLU A 66 23.01 -9.50 -23.61
N LEU A 67 21.85 -9.00 -24.02
CA LEU A 67 20.62 -9.78 -24.18
C LEU A 67 20.14 -9.67 -25.63
N GLN A 68 20.10 -10.79 -26.36
CA GLN A 68 19.64 -10.83 -27.77
C GLN A 68 20.32 -9.77 -28.66
N GLY A 69 21.65 -9.63 -28.54
CA GLY A 69 22.44 -8.67 -29.32
C GLY A 69 22.37 -7.22 -28.82
N ARG A 70 21.60 -6.92 -27.76
CA ARG A 70 21.49 -5.58 -27.20
C ARG A 70 22.16 -5.49 -25.83
N ARG A 71 22.82 -4.38 -25.55
CA ARG A 71 23.39 -4.09 -24.23
C ARG A 71 22.33 -3.51 -23.33
N VAL A 72 22.03 -4.20 -22.21
CA VAL A 72 21.01 -3.82 -21.24
C VAL A 72 21.57 -3.77 -19.82
N ASP A 73 20.98 -2.97 -18.97
CA ASP A 73 21.29 -2.95 -17.54
C ASP A 73 20.58 -4.13 -16.88
N ALA A 74 21.20 -4.70 -15.86
CA ALA A 74 20.65 -5.84 -15.12
C ALA A 74 21.11 -5.83 -13.66
N TRP A 75 20.32 -6.42 -12.78
CA TRP A 75 20.68 -6.64 -11.38
C TRP A 75 21.19 -8.07 -11.18
N ILE A 76 22.28 -8.23 -10.47
CA ILE A 76 22.74 -9.54 -9.98
C ILE A 76 21.83 -9.91 -8.81
N ILE A 77 21.15 -11.06 -8.89
CA ILE A 77 20.21 -11.51 -7.85
C ILE A 77 20.71 -12.71 -7.05
N SER A 78 21.60 -13.52 -7.61
CA SER A 78 22.25 -14.64 -6.90
C SER A 78 23.54 -15.04 -7.58
N GLU A 79 24.39 -15.77 -6.88
CA GLU A 79 25.45 -16.58 -7.45
C GLU A 79 24.89 -17.97 -7.78
N VAL A 80 25.39 -18.58 -8.83
CA VAL A 80 24.96 -19.90 -9.30
C VAL A 80 26.13 -20.87 -9.13
N GLU A 81 25.90 -22.00 -8.47
CA GLU A 81 26.83 -23.09 -8.46
C GLU A 81 26.95 -23.70 -9.86
N TYR A 82 28.12 -24.21 -10.20
CA TYR A 82 28.45 -24.69 -11.54
C TYR A 82 27.36 -25.65 -12.07
N PRO A 83 26.73 -25.37 -13.21
CA PRO A 83 25.84 -26.34 -13.82
C PRO A 83 26.65 -27.50 -14.37
N SER A 84 26.13 -28.71 -14.22
CA SER A 84 26.72 -29.95 -14.67
C SER A 84 26.81 -30.15 -16.20
N SER A 85 26.56 -29.13 -17.00
CA SER A 85 26.57 -29.16 -18.46
C SER A 85 27.48 -28.10 -19.05
N GLU A 86 28.15 -28.41 -20.18
CA GLU A 86 28.97 -27.49 -20.95
C GLU A 86 28.11 -26.38 -21.62
N ILE A 87 27.66 -25.42 -20.83
CA ILE A 87 26.96 -24.26 -21.35
C ILE A 87 27.95 -23.12 -21.55
N ASN A 88 28.01 -22.56 -22.74
CA ASN A 88 28.82 -21.39 -23.03
C ASN A 88 28.09 -20.12 -22.56
N PHE A 89 28.47 -19.61 -21.38
CA PHE A 89 27.87 -18.41 -20.80
C PHE A 89 28.46 -17.15 -21.43
N LYS A 90 27.61 -16.17 -21.72
CA LYS A 90 28.05 -14.80 -22.04
C LYS A 90 28.61 -14.13 -20.79
N GLU A 91 29.55 -13.22 -20.97
CA GLU A 91 30.16 -12.48 -19.86
C GLU A 91 29.37 -11.21 -19.51
N VAL A 92 29.48 -10.84 -18.22
CA VAL A 92 29.11 -9.50 -17.76
C VAL A 92 30.03 -8.48 -18.40
N ILE A 93 29.49 -7.48 -19.08
CA ILE A 93 30.26 -6.50 -19.85
C ILE A 93 30.94 -5.47 -18.94
N SER A 94 30.22 -4.92 -17.97
CA SER A 94 30.76 -3.90 -17.07
C SER A 94 29.91 -3.71 -15.79
N PHE A 95 30.57 -3.25 -14.74
CA PHE A 95 29.91 -2.75 -13.52
C PHE A 95 29.38 -1.33 -13.76
N LEU A 96 28.11 -1.09 -13.44
CA LEU A 96 27.48 0.20 -13.64
C LEU A 96 27.30 0.98 -12.34
N SER A 97 26.80 0.32 -11.30
CA SER A 97 26.46 0.96 -10.02
C SER A 97 26.38 -0.06 -8.89
N GLU A 98 26.63 0.39 -7.69
CA GLU A 98 26.06 -0.24 -6.50
C GLU A 98 24.55 -0.23 -6.60
N GLY A 99 23.92 -1.25 -6.05
CA GLY A 99 22.47 -1.40 -6.02
C GLY A 99 21.98 -1.94 -4.68
N PRO A 100 20.78 -2.50 -4.59
CA PRO A 100 20.20 -2.97 -3.34
C PRO A 100 21.08 -4.05 -2.68
N SER A 101 21.14 -4.05 -1.34
CA SER A 101 21.86 -5.07 -0.58
C SER A 101 21.31 -6.48 -0.87
N LYS A 102 22.09 -7.52 -0.58
CA LYS A 102 21.66 -8.92 -0.74
C LYS A 102 20.33 -9.19 -0.01
N GLU A 103 20.18 -8.64 1.20
CA GLU A 103 18.95 -8.72 1.99
C GLU A 103 17.76 -8.09 1.26
N VAL A 104 17.94 -6.89 0.69
CA VAL A 104 16.89 -6.20 -0.06
C VAL A 104 16.56 -6.91 -1.38
N VAL A 105 17.55 -7.54 -2.03
CA VAL A 105 17.29 -8.39 -3.22
C VAL A 105 16.40 -9.58 -2.86
N GLN A 106 16.68 -10.27 -1.75
CA GLN A 106 15.86 -11.39 -1.27
C GLN A 106 14.43 -10.95 -0.91
N LEU A 107 14.34 -9.82 -0.21
CA LEU A 107 13.03 -9.19 0.10
C LEU A 107 12.27 -8.81 -1.17
N SER A 108 12.98 -8.34 -2.21
CA SER A 108 12.37 -8.00 -3.51
C SER A 108 11.84 -9.25 -4.23
N GLN A 109 12.52 -10.38 -4.13
CA GLN A 109 12.07 -11.66 -4.68
C GLN A 109 10.80 -12.12 -3.99
N TRP A 110 10.79 -12.12 -2.65
CA TRP A 110 9.58 -12.43 -1.88
C TRP A 110 8.40 -11.53 -2.27
N ALA A 111 8.62 -10.22 -2.40
CA ALA A 111 7.54 -9.30 -2.76
C ALA A 111 7.02 -9.52 -4.19
N ALA A 112 7.90 -9.85 -5.14
CA ALA A 112 7.48 -10.18 -6.50
C ALA A 112 6.58 -11.43 -6.54
N GLU A 113 6.87 -12.43 -5.72
CA GLU A 113 6.04 -13.62 -5.55
C GLU A 113 4.73 -13.30 -4.82
N ARG A 114 4.81 -12.70 -3.63
CA ARG A 114 3.65 -12.35 -2.79
C ARG A 114 2.62 -11.46 -3.50
N PHE A 115 3.10 -10.48 -4.25
CA PHE A 115 2.25 -9.52 -4.97
C PHE A 115 2.12 -9.84 -6.47
N CYS A 116 2.45 -11.05 -6.87
CA CYS A 116 2.26 -11.59 -8.22
C CYS A 116 2.73 -10.65 -9.33
N GLY A 117 3.89 -10.01 -9.16
CA GLY A 117 4.37 -9.00 -10.09
C GLY A 117 5.83 -9.20 -10.57
N PRO A 118 6.29 -8.38 -11.51
CA PRO A 118 7.63 -8.53 -12.06
C PRO A 118 8.71 -8.07 -11.06
N LEU A 119 9.66 -8.95 -10.76
CA LEU A 119 10.80 -8.66 -9.87
C LEU A 119 11.56 -7.40 -10.28
N ARG A 120 11.69 -7.16 -11.59
CA ARG A 120 12.31 -5.95 -12.14
C ARG A 120 11.71 -4.65 -11.58
N ALA A 121 10.39 -4.59 -11.42
CA ALA A 121 9.73 -3.38 -10.94
C ALA A 121 10.09 -3.09 -9.46
N VAL A 122 10.17 -4.13 -8.64
CA VAL A 122 10.58 -4.02 -7.24
C VAL A 122 12.05 -3.61 -7.12
N LEU A 123 12.95 -4.31 -7.84
CA LEU A 123 14.39 -3.97 -7.86
C LEU A 123 14.64 -2.54 -8.34
N SER A 124 13.88 -2.05 -9.31
CA SER A 124 13.95 -0.65 -9.75
C SER A 124 13.58 0.32 -8.62
N SER A 125 12.56 0.01 -7.83
CA SER A 125 12.17 0.83 -6.66
C SER A 125 13.19 0.80 -5.51
N ALA A 126 13.96 -0.28 -5.41
CA ALA A 126 15.00 -0.47 -4.40
C ALA A 126 16.35 0.14 -4.78
N SER A 127 16.53 0.52 -6.05
CA SER A 127 17.80 0.98 -6.60
C SER A 127 17.99 2.48 -6.47
N PRO A 128 19.24 2.98 -6.44
CA PRO A 128 19.51 4.40 -6.47
C PRO A 128 19.07 5.03 -7.80
N SER A 129 18.60 6.27 -7.76
CA SER A 129 18.26 7.05 -8.94
C SER A 129 19.49 7.50 -9.76
N LEU A 130 20.63 7.66 -9.09
CA LEU A 130 21.92 8.00 -9.67
C LEU A 130 22.87 6.81 -9.59
N ARG A 131 23.82 6.72 -10.53
CA ARG A 131 24.85 5.67 -10.51
C ARG A 131 25.89 5.93 -9.43
N ILE A 132 26.06 4.96 -8.54
CA ILE A 132 27.00 4.98 -7.41
C ILE A 132 28.10 3.97 -7.69
N LYS A 133 29.34 4.44 -7.83
CA LYS A 133 30.47 3.57 -8.16
C LYS A 133 31.07 2.88 -6.96
N GLN A 134 30.98 3.51 -5.79
CA GLN A 134 31.53 3.00 -4.54
C GLN A 134 30.76 3.58 -3.37
N LEU A 135 30.53 2.76 -2.35
CA LEU A 135 30.01 3.22 -1.05
C LEU A 135 31.19 3.67 -0.18
N GLY A 136 30.97 4.73 0.57
CA GLY A 136 31.90 5.19 1.59
C GLY A 136 31.83 4.32 2.85
N THR A 137 32.68 4.66 3.81
CA THR A 137 32.63 4.09 5.17
C THR A 137 31.48 4.74 5.94
N GLY A 138 30.71 3.92 6.70
CA GLY A 138 29.53 4.39 7.40
C GLY A 138 29.77 5.56 8.34
N HIS A 139 28.77 6.43 8.45
CA HIS A 139 28.77 7.54 9.40
C HIS A 139 28.37 6.99 10.78
N SER A 140 29.37 6.86 11.67
CA SER A 140 29.08 6.68 13.09
C SER A 140 28.44 7.95 13.60
N GLY A 141 27.23 7.84 14.14
CA GLY A 141 26.49 9.01 14.66
C GLY A 141 27.35 9.78 15.66
N ALA A 142 27.33 11.11 15.56
CA ALA A 142 27.89 11.97 16.59
C ALA A 142 27.24 11.60 17.93
N THR A 143 28.02 11.66 19.01
CA THR A 143 27.58 11.36 20.37
C THR A 143 26.28 12.12 20.66
N ARG A 144 25.19 11.41 20.72
CA ARG A 144 23.84 11.95 20.93
C ARG A 144 23.87 12.75 22.23
N LYS A 145 23.48 14.01 22.20
CA LYS A 145 23.26 14.78 23.44
C LYS A 145 22.14 14.08 24.21
N SER A 146 22.53 13.43 25.32
CA SER A 146 21.63 12.75 26.25
C SER A 146 20.70 13.77 26.91
N GLY A 147 19.58 14.08 26.26
CA GLY A 147 18.43 14.63 26.95
C GLY A 147 17.45 13.48 27.15
N GLN A 148 17.01 13.23 28.38
CA GLN A 148 15.90 12.31 28.66
C GLN A 148 14.66 12.84 27.92
N ARG A 149 14.40 12.28 26.75
CA ARG A 149 13.16 12.54 26.01
C ARG A 149 12.19 11.43 26.39
N GLY A 150 10.94 11.81 26.61
CA GLY A 150 9.90 10.84 26.95
C GLY A 150 9.82 9.74 25.88
N VAL A 151 9.79 8.52 26.33
CA VAL A 151 9.48 7.33 25.54
C VAL A 151 8.06 6.89 25.85
N VAL A 152 7.48 6.07 24.98
CA VAL A 152 6.13 5.51 25.16
C VAL A 152 6.28 4.11 25.71
N ALA A 153 5.74 3.85 26.90
CA ALA A 153 5.90 2.57 27.58
C ALA A 153 5.35 1.40 26.73
N GLU A 154 4.20 1.59 26.10
CA GLU A 154 3.57 0.60 25.24
C GLU A 154 4.42 0.32 23.98
N ALA A 155 5.11 1.33 23.44
CA ALA A 155 6.05 1.14 22.32
C ALA A 155 7.31 0.38 22.79
N GLU A 156 7.82 0.68 23.99
CA GLU A 156 8.95 -0.04 24.59
C GLU A 156 8.64 -1.52 24.76
N GLU A 157 7.46 -1.86 25.34
CA GLU A 157 7.00 -3.26 25.46
C GLU A 157 6.94 -3.97 24.10
N LEU A 158 6.44 -3.29 23.06
CA LEU A 158 6.37 -3.85 21.71
C LEU A 158 7.75 -4.05 21.10
N PHE A 159 8.73 -3.18 21.38
CA PHE A 159 10.10 -3.35 20.94
C PHE A 159 10.87 -4.42 21.72
N ASP A 160 10.49 -4.73 22.95
CA ASP A 160 11.05 -5.83 23.72
C ASP A 160 10.54 -7.19 23.21
N ASN A 161 9.43 -7.22 22.54
CA ASN A 161 8.96 -8.34 21.76
C ASN A 161 9.75 -8.42 20.45
N GLN A 162 10.46 -9.53 20.19
CA GLN A 162 11.29 -9.73 18.98
C GLN A 162 10.54 -9.51 17.65
N ARG A 163 9.22 -9.69 17.65
CA ARG A 163 8.37 -9.50 16.47
C ARG A 163 7.90 -8.05 16.32
N GLY A 164 7.73 -7.32 17.43
CA GLY A 164 7.04 -6.02 17.46
C GLY A 164 5.52 -6.16 17.58
N GLY A 165 4.79 -5.19 17.06
CA GLY A 165 3.32 -5.19 17.14
C GLY A 165 2.67 -3.92 16.58
N ALA A 166 1.41 -3.70 16.93
CA ALA A 166 0.62 -2.54 16.55
C ALA A 166 0.35 -1.62 17.76
N LEU A 167 0.65 -0.34 17.61
CA LEU A 167 0.43 0.71 18.60
C LEU A 167 -0.74 1.59 18.17
N VAL A 168 -1.78 1.65 18.97
CA VAL A 168 -2.88 2.60 18.81
C VAL A 168 -2.46 3.93 19.44
N TRP A 169 -2.16 4.90 18.58
CA TRP A 169 -1.64 6.21 18.96
C TRP A 169 -2.57 7.31 18.48
N PRO A 170 -3.16 8.11 19.38
CA PRO A 170 -4.14 9.15 19.00
C PRO A 170 -3.61 10.15 17.97
N ALA A 171 -4.45 10.50 17.00
CA ALA A 171 -4.07 11.30 15.82
C ALA A 171 -3.42 12.67 16.14
N PRO A 172 -3.90 13.47 17.12
CA PRO A 172 -3.36 14.80 17.38
C PRO A 172 -2.07 14.77 18.21
N ARG A 173 -1.74 13.62 18.83
CA ARG A 173 -0.55 13.53 19.68
C ARG A 173 0.74 13.55 18.84
N PRO A 174 1.79 14.22 19.34
CA PRO A 174 3.07 14.25 18.63
C PRO A 174 3.71 12.86 18.58
N LEU A 175 4.20 12.46 17.41
CA LEU A 175 4.84 11.16 17.19
C LEU A 175 6.28 11.08 17.71
N ARG A 176 6.86 12.20 18.18
CA ARG A 176 8.26 12.25 18.60
C ARG A 176 8.59 11.24 19.72
N PRO A 177 7.76 11.06 20.78
CA PRO A 177 8.02 10.05 21.82
C PRO A 177 8.03 8.62 21.28
N VAL A 178 7.13 8.29 20.34
CA VAL A 178 7.07 6.97 19.68
C VAL A 178 8.36 6.71 18.88
N LEU A 179 8.82 7.70 18.12
CA LEU A 179 10.07 7.62 17.38
C LEU A 179 11.27 7.42 18.30
N GLU A 180 11.28 8.12 19.46
CA GLU A 180 12.34 7.99 20.46
C GLU A 180 12.48 6.57 20.99
N SER A 181 11.37 5.91 21.28
CA SER A 181 11.37 4.51 21.74
C SER A 181 12.10 3.56 20.79
N GLY A 182 12.06 3.82 19.47
CA GLY A 182 12.81 3.03 18.49
C GLY A 182 14.26 3.50 18.30
N ILE A 183 14.46 4.81 18.11
CA ILE A 183 15.76 5.40 17.75
C ILE A 183 16.78 5.24 18.88
N SER A 184 16.37 5.27 20.15
CA SER A 184 17.24 5.05 21.30
C SER A 184 17.90 3.68 21.32
N ARG A 185 17.35 2.72 20.59
CA ARG A 185 17.76 1.31 20.60
C ARG A 185 18.62 0.91 19.37
N GLY A 186 18.99 1.84 18.50
CA GLY A 186 19.87 1.63 17.35
C GLY A 186 19.31 2.09 16.02
N ARG A 187 19.96 1.70 14.93
CA ARG A 187 19.58 2.12 13.58
C ARG A 187 18.14 1.77 13.27
N THR A 188 17.39 2.79 12.89
CA THR A 188 15.93 2.70 12.72
C THR A 188 15.51 3.13 11.32
N LEU A 189 14.66 2.32 10.69
CA LEU A 189 13.92 2.69 9.49
C LEU A 189 12.55 3.22 9.88
N VAL A 190 12.20 4.42 9.39
CA VAL A 190 10.89 5.04 9.58
C VAL A 190 10.21 5.20 8.22
N VAL A 191 9.11 4.50 8.04
CA VAL A 191 8.28 4.56 6.82
C VAL A 191 7.06 5.44 7.09
N THR A 192 6.76 6.37 6.19
CA THR A 192 5.65 7.32 6.32
C THR A 192 4.75 7.31 5.08
N PRO A 193 3.50 7.81 5.16
CA PRO A 193 2.61 7.85 4.01
C PRO A 193 3.04 8.80 2.90
N SER A 194 3.81 9.86 3.22
CA SER A 194 4.15 10.89 2.23
C SER A 194 5.56 11.43 2.38
N VAL A 195 6.12 11.89 1.27
CA VAL A 195 7.45 12.54 1.22
C VAL A 195 7.48 13.82 2.07
N GLY A 196 6.39 14.60 2.08
CA GLY A 196 6.29 15.82 2.90
C GLY A 196 6.39 15.49 4.39
N PHE A 197 5.69 14.47 4.84
CA PHE A 197 5.74 14.01 6.24
C PHE A 197 7.12 13.46 6.60
N ALA A 198 7.71 12.62 5.73
CA ALA A 198 9.08 12.14 5.89
C ALA A 198 10.09 13.28 6.04
N ARG A 199 9.98 14.32 5.21
CA ARG A 199 10.86 15.50 5.24
C ARG A 199 10.75 16.24 6.57
N THR A 200 9.55 16.44 7.07
CA THR A 200 9.31 17.10 8.36
C THR A 200 9.99 16.34 9.51
N ILE A 201 9.82 15.02 9.54
CA ILE A 201 10.47 14.16 10.54
C ILE A 201 11.99 14.22 10.41
N ALA A 202 12.52 14.05 9.18
CA ALA A 202 13.96 14.07 8.94
C ALA A 202 14.60 15.40 9.36
N GLN A 203 13.95 16.53 9.07
CA GLN A 203 14.43 17.85 9.49
C GLN A 203 14.43 18.00 11.02
N ALA A 204 13.38 17.54 11.70
CA ALA A 204 13.32 17.58 13.16
C ALA A 204 14.45 16.76 13.79
N LEU A 205 14.66 15.53 13.33
CA LEU A 205 15.70 14.64 13.84
C LEU A 205 17.13 15.16 13.55
N ARG A 206 17.35 15.75 12.37
CA ARG A 206 18.64 16.41 12.02
C ARG A 206 18.94 17.59 12.94
N ARG A 207 17.95 18.42 13.29
CA ARG A 207 18.11 19.53 14.26
C ARG A 207 18.50 19.05 15.65
N GLU A 208 18.16 17.83 15.98
CA GLU A 208 18.51 17.16 17.22
C GLU A 208 19.91 16.50 17.21
N GLY A 209 20.62 16.60 16.09
CA GLY A 209 21.98 16.08 15.94
C GLY A 209 22.08 14.62 15.50
N LEU A 210 20.96 14.00 15.08
CA LEU A 210 20.98 12.64 14.52
C LEU A 210 21.48 12.66 13.07
N SER A 211 22.21 11.61 12.68
CA SER A 211 22.51 11.35 11.27
C SER A 211 21.27 10.74 10.59
N VAL A 212 20.71 11.44 9.60
CA VAL A 212 19.46 11.05 8.96
C VAL A 212 19.60 11.03 7.45
N ALA A 213 19.21 9.92 6.83
CA ALA A 213 19.01 9.78 5.38
C ALA A 213 17.52 9.91 5.04
N LEU A 214 17.17 10.81 4.10
CA LEU A 214 15.82 10.98 3.57
C LEU A 214 15.71 10.29 2.23
N MET A 215 14.93 9.21 2.17
CA MET A 215 14.70 8.46 0.93
C MET A 215 13.71 9.14 0.00
N PRO A 216 13.89 9.03 -1.34
CA PRO A 216 14.95 8.27 -2.04
C PRO A 216 16.27 9.04 -2.25
N ASP A 217 16.31 10.35 -1.98
CA ASP A 217 17.41 11.24 -2.38
C ASP A 217 18.74 10.86 -1.71
N ASP A 218 18.72 10.46 -0.45
CA ASP A 218 19.91 10.10 0.34
C ASP A 218 20.21 8.58 0.28
N TRP A 219 19.91 7.89 -0.83
CA TRP A 219 20.09 6.44 -0.96
C TRP A 219 21.51 5.97 -0.58
N GLN A 220 22.54 6.68 -1.06
CA GLN A 220 23.93 6.37 -0.79
C GLN A 220 24.24 6.46 0.71
N ARG A 221 23.81 7.53 1.37
CA ARG A 221 24.00 7.72 2.81
C ARG A 221 23.30 6.65 3.64
N ALA A 222 22.09 6.23 3.21
CA ALA A 222 21.39 5.12 3.85
C ALA A 222 22.21 3.82 3.75
N ALA A 223 22.77 3.53 2.56
CA ALA A 223 23.58 2.35 2.30
C ALA A 223 24.95 2.38 3.01
N GLU A 224 25.52 3.55 3.25
CA GLU A 224 26.74 3.74 4.03
C GLU A 224 26.49 3.59 5.55
N GLY A 225 25.27 3.85 6.01
CA GLY A 225 24.83 3.70 7.39
C GLY A 225 24.70 5.04 8.12
N VAL A 226 23.50 5.27 8.65
CA VAL A 226 23.11 6.44 9.46
C VAL A 226 22.26 5.96 10.65
N ASP A 227 22.00 6.85 11.62
CA ASP A 227 21.17 6.50 12.79
C ASP A 227 19.74 6.21 12.38
N VAL A 228 19.17 7.04 11.49
CA VAL A 228 17.77 6.94 11.07
C VAL A 228 17.65 7.10 9.56
N VAL A 229 16.94 6.18 8.93
CA VAL A 229 16.49 6.31 7.54
C VAL A 229 15.00 6.62 7.56
N VAL A 230 14.60 7.71 6.93
CA VAL A 230 13.19 8.14 6.85
C VAL A 230 12.77 8.26 5.40
N GLY A 231 11.56 7.87 5.07
CA GLY A 231 11.02 8.10 3.74
C GLY A 231 9.56 7.67 3.59
N ALA A 232 9.01 7.94 2.41
CA ALA A 232 7.68 7.44 2.05
C ALA A 232 7.74 5.93 1.76
N ARG A 233 6.67 5.37 1.22
CA ARG A 233 6.52 3.93 1.02
C ARG A 233 7.75 3.20 0.44
N SER A 234 8.46 3.80 -0.51
CA SER A 234 9.65 3.19 -1.12
C SER A 234 10.86 3.09 -0.17
N ALA A 235 10.86 3.80 0.96
CA ALA A 235 11.94 3.71 1.94
C ALA A 235 12.07 2.31 2.56
N VAL A 236 11.02 1.49 2.49
CA VAL A 236 11.06 0.10 2.96
C VAL A 236 12.11 -0.74 2.22
N TRP A 237 12.53 -0.31 1.02
CA TRP A 237 13.57 -0.92 0.19
C TRP A 237 14.97 -0.36 0.42
N ALA A 238 15.16 0.59 1.34
CA ALA A 238 16.47 1.18 1.59
C ALA A 238 17.47 0.13 2.09
N SER A 239 18.64 0.07 1.49
CA SER A 239 19.75 -0.73 2.00
C SER A 239 20.30 -0.07 3.27
N ILE A 240 20.18 -0.72 4.41
CA ILE A 240 20.58 -0.18 5.72
C ILE A 240 21.42 -1.22 6.44
N PRO A 241 22.72 -1.00 6.58
CA PRO A 241 23.57 -1.94 7.33
C PRO A 241 23.18 -1.95 8.81
N GLU A 242 23.16 -3.13 9.41
CA GLU A 242 22.85 -3.32 10.84
C GLU A 242 21.54 -2.68 11.29
N LEU A 243 20.48 -2.75 10.47
CA LEU A 243 19.15 -2.29 10.84
C LEU A 243 18.67 -3.03 12.10
N LYS A 244 18.16 -2.26 13.08
CA LYS A 244 17.72 -2.80 14.38
C LYS A 244 16.21 -2.68 14.60
N ARG A 245 15.54 -1.73 13.97
CA ARG A 245 14.12 -1.42 14.21
C ARG A 245 13.46 -0.93 12.92
N ILE A 246 12.19 -1.25 12.77
CA ILE A 246 11.35 -0.68 11.71
C ILE A 246 10.12 -0.06 12.38
N ILE A 247 9.79 1.16 12.00
CA ILE A 247 8.57 1.86 12.42
C ILE A 247 7.81 2.26 11.16
N VAL A 248 6.55 1.84 11.06
CA VAL A 248 5.63 2.26 10.00
C VAL A 248 4.60 3.19 10.64
N LEU A 249 4.67 4.47 10.29
CA LEU A 249 3.74 5.49 10.77
C LEU A 249 2.51 5.54 9.86
N ASP A 250 1.35 5.70 10.49
CA ASP A 250 0.07 5.76 9.80
C ASP A 250 -0.14 4.56 8.87
N GLU A 251 0.02 3.36 9.43
CA GLU A 251 -0.04 2.13 8.65
C GLU A 251 -1.39 1.92 7.94
N HIS A 252 -2.44 2.62 8.40
CA HIS A 252 -3.79 2.65 7.83
C HIS A 252 -3.87 3.42 6.51
N ASP A 253 -2.87 4.26 6.20
CA ASP A 253 -2.93 5.17 5.05
C ASP A 253 -2.67 4.44 3.73
N GLU A 254 -3.60 4.59 2.78
CA GLU A 254 -3.54 3.94 1.47
C GLU A 254 -2.30 4.29 0.65
N ARG A 255 -1.68 5.45 0.88
CA ARG A 255 -0.46 5.89 0.19
C ARG A 255 0.74 5.00 0.46
N LEU A 256 0.66 4.13 1.47
CA LEU A 256 1.66 3.09 1.75
C LEU A 256 1.56 1.90 0.78
N GLN A 257 0.52 1.79 -0.03
CA GLN A 257 0.39 0.79 -1.09
C GLN A 257 0.77 1.38 -2.46
N ASP A 258 1.47 0.61 -3.30
CA ASP A 258 1.71 1.01 -4.70
C ASP A 258 0.46 0.70 -5.54
N GLU A 259 0.02 1.68 -6.34
CA GLU A 259 -1.13 1.53 -7.23
C GLU A 259 -0.80 0.72 -8.50
N ARG A 260 0.48 0.61 -8.84
CA ARG A 260 0.96 -0.11 -10.02
C ARG A 260 1.36 -1.54 -9.65
N SER A 261 1.11 -2.47 -10.55
CA SER A 261 1.56 -3.86 -10.37
C SER A 261 3.10 -3.97 -10.40
N PRO A 262 3.70 -4.61 -9.37
CA PRO A 262 3.09 -5.24 -8.20
C PRO A 262 2.60 -4.22 -7.18
N THR A 263 1.38 -4.43 -6.67
CA THR A 263 0.70 -3.54 -5.71
C THR A 263 1.16 -3.79 -4.26
N TRP A 264 2.47 -3.82 -4.04
CA TRP A 264 3.03 -4.07 -2.72
C TRP A 264 2.67 -2.98 -1.72
N HIS A 265 2.42 -3.39 -0.47
CA HIS A 265 2.15 -2.50 0.64
C HIS A 265 3.38 -2.41 1.55
N SER A 266 3.81 -1.19 1.91
CA SER A 266 5.01 -0.97 2.74
C SER A 266 4.93 -1.63 4.10
N ARG A 267 3.74 -1.69 4.71
CA ARG A 267 3.49 -2.41 5.96
C ARG A 267 3.90 -3.87 5.83
N ASP A 268 3.40 -4.56 4.80
CA ASP A 268 3.61 -5.99 4.63
C ASP A 268 5.07 -6.29 4.30
N VAL A 269 5.70 -5.43 3.49
CA VAL A 269 7.15 -5.51 3.19
C VAL A 269 7.98 -5.24 4.45
N ALA A 270 7.59 -4.26 5.29
CA ALA A 270 8.28 -3.95 6.56
C ALA A 270 8.20 -5.12 7.55
N ILE A 271 7.03 -5.75 7.64
CA ILE A 271 6.80 -6.95 8.46
C ILE A 271 7.70 -8.10 8.03
N GLU A 272 7.72 -8.41 6.74
CA GLU A 272 8.54 -9.49 6.19
C GLU A 272 10.04 -9.20 6.35
N ARG A 273 10.44 -7.94 6.11
CA ARG A 273 11.82 -7.50 6.32
C ARG A 273 12.25 -7.69 7.78
N ALA A 274 11.42 -7.26 8.71
CA ALA A 274 11.67 -7.42 10.14
C ALA A 274 11.78 -8.90 10.53
N ARG A 275 10.86 -9.74 10.01
CA ARG A 275 10.88 -11.19 10.22
C ARG A 275 12.20 -11.82 9.70
N ALA A 276 12.61 -11.48 8.50
CA ALA A 276 13.83 -12.01 7.88
C ALA A 276 15.11 -11.61 8.62
N LEU A 277 15.12 -10.41 9.22
CA LEU A 277 16.24 -9.89 10.00
C LEU A 277 16.19 -10.26 11.49
N GLY A 278 15.09 -10.83 11.99
CA GLY A 278 14.89 -11.11 13.42
C GLY A 278 14.85 -9.85 14.29
N ILE A 279 14.28 -8.75 13.77
CA ILE A 279 14.14 -7.46 14.46
C ILE A 279 12.68 -7.07 14.63
N PRO A 280 12.31 -6.24 15.62
CA PRO A 280 10.93 -5.82 15.79
C PRO A 280 10.49 -4.79 14.75
N CYS A 281 9.20 -4.89 14.35
CA CYS A 281 8.48 -3.93 13.54
C CYS A 281 7.34 -3.32 14.35
N LEU A 282 7.29 -1.99 14.44
CA LEU A 282 6.21 -1.26 15.09
C LEU A 282 5.31 -0.62 14.04
N LEU A 283 4.04 -1.00 14.04
CA LEU A 283 3.00 -0.38 13.22
C LEU A 283 2.25 0.63 14.08
N VAL A 284 2.20 1.88 13.65
CA VAL A 284 1.60 2.98 14.43
C VAL A 284 0.41 3.55 13.68
N SER A 285 -0.73 3.62 14.36
CA SER A 285 -1.97 4.15 13.78
C SER A 285 -2.94 4.60 14.88
N PRO A 286 -3.74 5.66 14.66
CA PRO A 286 -4.87 5.96 15.53
C PRO A 286 -5.96 4.90 15.51
N LEU A 287 -6.12 4.23 14.36
CA LEU A 287 -6.98 3.06 14.18
C LEU A 287 -6.26 2.07 13.26
N PRO A 288 -5.58 1.06 13.81
CA PRO A 288 -4.89 0.04 13.03
C PRO A 288 -5.84 -0.73 12.12
N THR A 289 -5.35 -1.04 10.91
CA THR A 289 -6.11 -1.86 9.97
C THR A 289 -6.29 -3.29 10.48
N VAL A 290 -7.30 -3.98 9.96
CA VAL A 290 -7.51 -5.42 10.25
C VAL A 290 -6.28 -6.24 9.86
N SER A 291 -5.59 -5.89 8.79
CA SER A 291 -4.35 -6.57 8.40
C SER A 291 -3.24 -6.40 9.43
N ALA A 292 -3.07 -5.20 9.99
CA ALA A 292 -2.08 -4.92 11.02
C ALA A 292 -2.39 -5.67 12.32
N THR A 293 -3.64 -5.63 12.77
CA THR A 293 -4.07 -6.29 14.01
C THR A 293 -4.10 -7.81 13.88
N HIS A 294 -4.44 -8.33 12.71
CA HIS A 294 -4.34 -9.77 12.43
C HIS A 294 -2.89 -10.26 12.49
N TRP A 295 -1.96 -9.52 11.89
CA TRP A 295 -0.53 -9.83 11.96
C TRP A 295 0.00 -9.76 13.39
N ALA A 296 -0.30 -8.67 14.12
CA ALA A 296 0.15 -8.49 15.49
C ALA A 296 -0.38 -9.59 16.42
N GLY A 297 -1.64 -10.00 16.22
CA GLY A 297 -2.38 -10.82 17.16
C GLY A 297 -2.77 -10.02 18.43
N SER A 298 -3.77 -10.48 19.15
CA SER A 298 -4.35 -9.74 20.30
C SER A 298 -3.33 -9.40 21.39
N ARG A 299 -2.27 -10.20 21.54
CA ARG A 299 -1.22 -10.01 22.57
C ARG A 299 -0.21 -8.93 22.22
N ALA A 300 -0.13 -8.49 20.98
CA ALA A 300 0.83 -7.49 20.50
C ALA A 300 0.14 -6.25 19.90
N VAL A 301 -1.10 -5.97 20.30
CA VAL A 301 -1.76 -4.68 20.08
C VAL A 301 -1.76 -3.94 21.42
N ARG A 302 -1.28 -2.69 21.40
CA ARG A 302 -1.26 -1.81 22.58
C ARG A 302 -2.07 -0.58 22.31
N PHE A 303 -2.91 -0.22 23.26
CA PHE A 303 -3.73 0.99 23.27
C PHE A 303 -3.13 1.95 24.27
N VAL A 304 -2.83 3.16 23.81
CA VAL A 304 -2.42 4.24 24.72
C VAL A 304 -3.68 4.86 25.32
N GLU A 305 -3.67 5.07 26.63
CA GLU A 305 -4.80 5.67 27.34
C GLU A 305 -5.25 6.97 26.68
N PRO A 306 -6.53 7.09 26.31
CA PRO A 306 -7.07 8.29 25.71
C PRO A 306 -7.10 9.43 26.73
N VAL A 307 -6.89 10.66 26.27
CA VAL A 307 -7.07 11.87 27.08
C VAL A 307 -8.09 12.78 26.41
N THR A 308 -8.67 13.67 27.21
CA THR A 308 -9.59 14.69 26.68
C THR A 308 -8.94 15.47 25.56
N GLY A 309 -9.62 15.57 24.40
CA GLY A 309 -9.13 16.26 23.22
C GLY A 309 -8.40 15.37 22.20
N ASP A 310 -8.22 14.07 22.45
CA ASP A 310 -7.70 13.14 21.43
C ASP A 310 -8.65 12.98 20.22
N TRP A 311 -9.94 13.21 20.46
CA TRP A 311 -10.97 13.21 19.42
C TRP A 311 -11.74 14.53 19.44
N PRO A 312 -11.93 15.20 18.28
CA PRO A 312 -12.79 16.39 18.18
C PRO A 312 -14.27 15.99 18.29
N ALA A 313 -15.12 16.98 18.45
CA ALA A 313 -16.55 16.77 18.30
C ALA A 313 -16.86 16.34 16.85
N ILE A 314 -17.68 15.30 16.68
CA ILE A 314 -18.15 14.82 15.37
C ILE A 314 -19.68 14.87 15.37
N GLU A 315 -20.24 15.65 14.47
CA GLU A 315 -21.68 15.77 14.26
C GLU A 315 -22.08 15.07 12.96
N VAL A 316 -23.09 14.23 13.02
CA VAL A 316 -23.71 13.62 11.83
C VAL A 316 -25.01 14.35 11.54
N VAL A 317 -25.14 14.87 10.33
CA VAL A 317 -26.24 15.75 9.97
C VAL A 317 -26.94 15.26 8.69
N ASP A 318 -28.25 15.10 8.77
CA ASP A 318 -29.09 14.85 7.61
C ASP A 318 -29.43 16.18 6.93
N PRO A 319 -29.06 16.41 5.66
CA PRO A 319 -29.37 17.65 4.95
C PRO A 319 -30.87 17.89 4.73
N TYR A 320 -31.69 16.89 4.99
CA TYR A 320 -33.15 16.96 4.79
C TYR A 320 -33.97 17.00 6.09
N SER A 321 -33.32 16.83 7.27
CA SER A 321 -34.01 16.72 8.56
C SER A 321 -34.83 17.94 8.95
N ASP A 322 -34.42 19.12 8.47
CA ASP A 322 -35.03 20.40 8.84
C ASP A 322 -36.13 20.85 7.87
N LEU A 323 -36.44 20.02 6.87
CA LEU A 323 -37.42 20.36 5.83
C LEU A 323 -38.74 19.68 6.13
N GLY A 324 -39.84 20.48 6.07
CA GLY A 324 -41.19 19.92 6.04
C GLY A 324 -41.35 19.06 4.76
N ASP A 325 -42.33 18.14 4.79
CA ASP A 325 -42.59 17.17 3.71
C ASP A 325 -42.77 17.78 2.31
N GLU A 326 -43.02 19.08 2.19
CA GLU A 326 -43.30 19.80 0.95
C GLU A 326 -42.16 20.73 0.48
N GLU A 327 -41.12 20.99 1.30
CA GLU A 327 -40.07 21.95 0.96
C GLU A 327 -38.82 21.28 0.36
N LYS A 328 -38.38 21.82 -0.78
CA LYS A 328 -37.08 21.44 -1.33
C LYS A 328 -35.96 22.25 -0.65
N PRO A 329 -34.79 21.64 -0.36
CA PRO A 329 -33.68 22.39 0.21
C PRO A 329 -33.31 23.58 -0.69
N GLN A 330 -33.21 24.76 -0.10
CA GLN A 330 -32.86 25.99 -0.83
C GLN A 330 -31.47 25.89 -1.47
N PHE A 331 -30.55 25.14 -0.84
CA PHE A 331 -29.16 24.95 -1.25
C PHE A 331 -28.77 23.49 -1.47
N GLY A 332 -29.70 22.66 -1.86
CA GLY A 332 -29.39 21.26 -2.24
C GLY A 332 -28.89 20.37 -1.10
N LEU A 333 -27.59 20.06 -1.02
CA LEU A 333 -26.99 19.20 0.03
C LEU A 333 -26.55 19.98 1.28
N LEU A 334 -26.87 21.27 1.43
CA LEU A 334 -26.44 22.06 2.58
C LEU A 334 -27.54 22.05 3.66
N SER A 335 -27.25 21.37 4.78
CA SER A 335 -28.12 21.42 5.96
C SER A 335 -28.09 22.79 6.62
N SER A 336 -29.13 23.12 7.40
CA SER A 336 -29.21 24.36 8.20
C SER A 336 -27.99 24.47 9.13
N ARG A 337 -27.57 23.37 9.74
CA ARG A 337 -26.39 23.31 10.60
C ARG A 337 -25.10 23.68 9.84
N LEU A 338 -24.95 23.17 8.63
CA LEU A 338 -23.79 23.53 7.80
C LEU A 338 -23.80 24.99 7.41
N ILE A 339 -24.96 25.55 7.05
CA ILE A 339 -25.08 26.97 6.69
C ILE A 339 -24.70 27.87 7.88
N GLU A 340 -25.08 27.51 9.10
CA GLU A 340 -24.67 28.20 10.32
C GLU A 340 -23.13 28.20 10.46
N VAL A 341 -22.49 27.03 10.36
CA VAL A 341 -21.02 26.89 10.40
C VAL A 341 -20.34 27.70 9.30
N LEU A 342 -20.88 27.68 8.08
CA LEU A 342 -20.30 28.42 6.95
C LEU A 342 -20.39 29.94 7.10
N ARG A 343 -21.38 30.47 7.82
CA ARG A 343 -21.57 31.90 8.07
C ARG A 343 -20.72 32.45 9.20
N ASP A 344 -20.18 31.59 10.04
CA ASP A 344 -19.26 32.01 11.11
C ASP A 344 -17.92 32.48 10.52
N LYS A 345 -17.77 33.82 10.43
CA LYS A 345 -16.57 34.44 9.84
C LYS A 345 -15.32 34.30 10.69
N SER A 346 -15.42 33.83 11.92
CA SER A 346 -14.26 33.59 12.80
C SER A 346 -13.57 32.27 12.50
N LYS A 347 -14.26 31.33 11.80
CA LYS A 347 -13.78 29.98 11.56
C LYS A 347 -13.27 29.76 10.14
N THR A 348 -12.17 29.04 10.03
CA THR A 348 -11.68 28.45 8.78
C THR A 348 -12.36 27.11 8.58
N VAL A 349 -13.10 26.97 7.48
CA VAL A 349 -13.87 25.77 7.17
C VAL A 349 -13.31 25.07 5.93
N VAL A 350 -13.12 23.76 6.00
CA VAL A 350 -12.68 22.94 4.86
C VAL A 350 -13.78 21.96 4.51
N CYS A 351 -14.40 22.15 3.33
CA CYS A 351 -15.44 21.28 2.80
C CYS A 351 -14.83 20.23 1.87
N ILE A 352 -15.11 18.96 2.13
CA ILE A 352 -14.63 17.81 1.35
C ILE A 352 -15.78 17.22 0.55
N LEU A 353 -15.57 17.12 -0.76
CA LEU A 353 -16.48 16.46 -1.69
C LEU A 353 -15.66 15.58 -2.66
N ASN A 354 -15.63 14.28 -2.43
CA ASN A 354 -14.94 13.33 -3.29
C ASN A 354 -15.87 12.90 -4.44
N THR A 355 -15.70 13.50 -5.62
CA THR A 355 -16.53 13.24 -6.80
C THR A 355 -15.94 12.21 -7.76
N LYS A 356 -14.67 11.83 -7.58
CA LYS A 356 -13.96 10.93 -8.50
C LYS A 356 -13.79 9.52 -7.90
N GLY A 357 -14.52 8.58 -8.47
CA GLY A 357 -14.06 7.18 -8.56
C GLY A 357 -14.36 6.23 -7.41
N ARG A 358 -14.97 6.64 -6.27
CA ARG A 358 -15.17 5.70 -5.15
C ARG A 358 -16.53 5.03 -5.13
N SER A 359 -17.62 5.73 -5.43
CA SER A 359 -18.92 5.08 -5.61
C SER A 359 -19.86 5.92 -6.47
N ARG A 360 -20.80 5.25 -7.11
CA ARG A 360 -21.95 5.86 -7.76
C ARG A 360 -23.15 5.47 -6.94
N LEU A 361 -23.37 6.15 -5.81
CA LEU A 361 -24.54 5.90 -4.99
C LEU A 361 -25.81 6.12 -5.80
N LEU A 362 -26.69 5.13 -5.74
CA LEU A 362 -28.03 5.21 -6.24
C LEU A 362 -28.96 5.62 -5.10
N SER A 363 -29.87 6.55 -5.36
CA SER A 363 -30.95 6.88 -4.44
C SER A 363 -32.31 6.69 -5.09
N CYS A 364 -33.31 6.40 -4.29
CA CYS A 364 -34.68 6.34 -4.73
C CYS A 364 -35.24 7.75 -5.00
N LYS A 365 -35.81 7.98 -6.16
CA LYS A 365 -36.43 9.28 -6.48
C LYS A 365 -37.67 9.55 -5.62
N ALA A 366 -38.38 8.51 -5.19
CA ALA A 366 -39.62 8.62 -4.43
C ALA A 366 -39.37 8.92 -2.94
N CYS A 367 -38.60 8.06 -2.24
CA CYS A 367 -38.39 8.18 -0.78
C CYS A 367 -37.00 8.67 -0.38
N LYS A 368 -36.13 9.00 -1.34
CA LYS A 368 -34.76 9.47 -1.14
C LYS A 368 -33.79 8.47 -0.48
N ALA A 369 -34.26 7.29 -0.10
CA ALA A 369 -33.40 6.27 0.52
C ALA A 369 -32.21 5.90 -0.39
N ILE A 370 -31.03 5.72 0.20
CA ILE A 370 -29.84 5.21 -0.49
C ILE A 370 -30.06 3.73 -0.79
N ILE A 371 -29.73 3.32 -2.02
CA ILE A 371 -29.86 1.94 -2.47
C ILE A 371 -28.56 1.21 -2.15
N ARG A 372 -28.63 0.20 -1.27
CA ARG A 372 -27.50 -0.57 -0.80
C ARG A 372 -27.69 -2.06 -1.01
N CYS A 373 -26.61 -2.83 -0.85
CA CYS A 373 -26.65 -4.28 -0.89
C CYS A 373 -27.26 -4.85 0.39
N GLU A 374 -28.22 -5.74 0.28
CA GLU A 374 -28.87 -6.40 1.42
C GLU A 374 -27.92 -7.30 2.22
N ASN A 375 -26.88 -7.84 1.56
CA ASN A 375 -25.95 -8.77 2.20
C ASN A 375 -24.79 -8.09 2.93
N CYS A 376 -24.30 -6.94 2.42
CA CYS A 376 -23.06 -6.36 2.94
C CYS A 376 -23.10 -4.84 3.08
N ASP A 377 -24.25 -4.23 2.84
CA ASP A 377 -24.51 -2.79 2.99
C ASP A 377 -23.65 -1.85 2.12
N ALA A 378 -22.95 -2.41 1.12
CA ALA A 378 -22.19 -1.62 0.17
C ALA A 378 -23.07 -0.96 -0.88
N ALA A 379 -22.59 0.12 -1.49
CA ALA A 379 -23.18 0.69 -2.69
C ALA A 379 -23.34 -0.36 -3.78
N VAL A 380 -24.44 -0.32 -4.50
CA VAL A 380 -24.71 -1.16 -5.67
C VAL A 380 -24.72 -0.32 -6.94
N ILE A 381 -24.42 -0.96 -8.05
CA ILE A 381 -24.52 -0.37 -9.38
C ILE A 381 -25.65 -1.02 -10.15
N GLN A 382 -26.21 -0.31 -11.12
CA GLN A 382 -27.14 -0.92 -12.07
C GLN A 382 -26.35 -1.37 -13.29
N ASN A 383 -26.40 -2.67 -13.59
CA ASN A 383 -25.73 -3.26 -14.74
C ASN A 383 -26.54 -3.08 -16.04
N ASP A 384 -26.01 -3.51 -17.17
CA ASP A 384 -26.63 -3.38 -18.49
C ASP A 384 -27.94 -4.19 -18.62
N GLU A 385 -28.14 -5.18 -17.78
CA GLU A 385 -29.38 -5.99 -17.71
C GLU A 385 -30.46 -5.33 -16.85
N GLY A 386 -30.16 -4.17 -16.26
CA GLY A 386 -31.07 -3.43 -15.40
C GLY A 386 -31.17 -3.95 -13.96
N LEU A 387 -30.30 -4.92 -13.57
CA LEU A 387 -30.22 -5.43 -12.21
C LEU A 387 -29.27 -4.60 -11.36
N LEU A 388 -29.51 -4.57 -10.05
CA LEU A 388 -28.54 -4.05 -9.07
C LEU A 388 -27.49 -5.11 -8.77
N GLU A 389 -26.25 -4.74 -8.90
CA GLU A 389 -25.10 -5.60 -8.64
C GLU A 389 -24.22 -5.01 -7.55
N CYS A 390 -23.76 -5.84 -6.62
CA CYS A 390 -22.85 -5.46 -5.56
C CYS A 390 -21.42 -5.88 -5.89
N ASN A 391 -20.56 -4.92 -6.18
CA ASN A 391 -19.14 -5.19 -6.46
C ASN A 391 -18.35 -5.70 -5.25
N ARG A 392 -18.89 -5.61 -4.02
CA ARG A 392 -18.22 -6.10 -2.82
C ARG A 392 -18.44 -7.59 -2.58
N CYS A 393 -19.68 -8.07 -2.71
CA CYS A 393 -20.03 -9.47 -2.40
C CYS A 393 -20.58 -10.26 -3.60
N GLY A 394 -20.76 -9.63 -4.76
CA GLY A 394 -21.27 -10.29 -5.97
C GLY A 394 -22.79 -10.54 -5.97
N ALA A 395 -23.55 -10.00 -5.01
CA ALA A 395 -25.00 -10.19 -4.97
C ALA A 395 -25.69 -9.41 -6.08
N HIS A 396 -26.73 -10.01 -6.70
CA HIS A 396 -27.56 -9.40 -7.72
C HIS A 396 -29.02 -9.37 -7.27
N ARG A 397 -29.77 -8.30 -7.60
CA ARG A 397 -31.20 -8.21 -7.35
C ARG A 397 -31.90 -7.26 -8.34
N PRO A 398 -33.24 -7.30 -8.43
CA PRO A 398 -34.00 -6.33 -9.21
C PRO A 398 -33.72 -4.88 -8.77
N ALA A 399 -33.79 -3.93 -9.72
CA ALA A 399 -33.56 -2.51 -9.46
C ALA A 399 -34.79 -1.85 -8.80
N THR A 400 -35.07 -2.24 -7.56
CA THR A 400 -36.17 -1.72 -6.74
C THR A 400 -35.64 -1.15 -5.43
N CYS A 401 -36.30 -0.12 -4.93
CA CYS A 401 -36.00 0.47 -3.62
C CYS A 401 -36.44 -0.46 -2.49
N GLN A 402 -35.59 -0.73 -1.53
CA GLN A 402 -35.88 -1.57 -0.37
C GLN A 402 -36.92 -0.94 0.58
N SER A 403 -36.97 0.39 0.64
CA SER A 403 -37.84 1.12 1.57
C SER A 403 -39.25 1.34 1.05
N CYS A 404 -39.44 1.56 -0.28
CA CYS A 404 -40.75 1.91 -0.84
C CYS A 404 -41.12 1.15 -2.12
N SER A 405 -40.31 0.16 -2.51
CA SER A 405 -40.50 -0.70 -3.69
C SER A 405 -40.53 0.03 -5.04
N SER A 406 -40.25 1.32 -5.07
CA SER A 406 -40.16 2.10 -6.32
C SER A 406 -38.96 1.63 -7.17
N ASN A 407 -39.17 1.59 -8.49
CA ASN A 407 -38.09 1.32 -9.46
C ASN A 407 -37.47 2.61 -10.02
N ALA A 408 -37.93 3.78 -9.58
CA ALA A 408 -37.40 5.07 -9.99
C ALA A 408 -36.09 5.39 -9.21
N LEU A 409 -34.96 4.93 -9.71
CA LEU A 409 -33.66 5.18 -9.11
C LEU A 409 -32.93 6.32 -9.84
N ALA A 410 -32.03 7.02 -9.15
CA ALA A 410 -31.18 8.07 -9.70
C ALA A 410 -29.77 8.01 -9.12
N LEU A 411 -28.79 8.37 -9.94
CA LEU A 411 -27.42 8.59 -9.47
C LEU A 411 -27.34 9.90 -8.71
N LEU A 412 -26.78 9.84 -7.49
CA LEU A 412 -26.41 11.02 -6.72
C LEU A 412 -25.12 11.60 -7.29
N ARG A 413 -25.19 12.76 -7.95
CA ARG A 413 -24.01 13.46 -8.48
C ARG A 413 -24.12 14.95 -8.29
N LYS A 414 -23.13 15.55 -7.62
CA LYS A 414 -22.82 16.98 -7.74
C LYS A 414 -21.32 17.16 -7.97
N GLY A 415 -20.93 18.00 -8.92
CA GLY A 415 -19.54 18.36 -9.17
C GLY A 415 -19.04 19.41 -8.16
N VAL A 416 -17.75 19.41 -7.83
CA VAL A 416 -17.11 20.35 -6.89
C VAL A 416 -17.37 21.81 -7.28
N ALA A 417 -17.26 22.16 -8.56
CA ALA A 417 -17.48 23.55 -9.01
C ALA A 417 -18.92 24.04 -8.76
N LYS A 418 -19.93 23.20 -9.01
CA LYS A 418 -21.32 23.56 -8.71
C LYS A 418 -21.55 23.71 -7.21
N MET A 419 -20.95 22.84 -6.42
CA MET A 419 -21.06 22.90 -4.97
C MET A 419 -20.33 24.12 -4.39
N ARG A 420 -19.21 24.54 -4.97
CA ARG A 420 -18.53 25.79 -4.60
C ARG A 420 -19.48 26.99 -4.69
N ASP A 421 -20.18 27.13 -5.83
CA ASP A 421 -21.11 28.25 -6.04
C ASP A 421 -22.31 28.23 -5.08
N GLU A 422 -22.81 27.03 -4.74
CA GLU A 422 -23.86 26.85 -3.72
C GLU A 422 -23.36 27.25 -2.32
N ILE A 423 -22.15 26.80 -1.94
CA ILE A 423 -21.53 27.12 -0.64
C ILE A 423 -21.22 28.62 -0.54
N GLU A 424 -20.71 29.25 -1.60
CA GLU A 424 -20.40 30.69 -1.60
C GLU A 424 -21.64 31.54 -1.36
N LYS A 425 -22.76 31.19 -2.00
CA LYS A 425 -24.04 31.82 -1.77
C LYS A 425 -24.56 31.61 -0.34
N ALA A 426 -24.44 30.42 0.20
CA ALA A 426 -24.90 30.09 1.54
C ALA A 426 -24.03 30.72 2.64
N ALA A 427 -22.71 30.72 2.46
CA ALA A 427 -21.73 31.23 3.39
C ALA A 427 -21.69 32.77 3.45
N LEU A 428 -22.14 33.45 2.40
CA LEU A 428 -22.02 34.91 2.24
C LEU A 428 -20.56 35.40 2.39
N ARG A 429 -19.61 34.58 1.96
CA ARG A 429 -18.16 34.87 1.95
C ARG A 429 -17.44 34.06 0.89
N GLN A 430 -16.24 34.50 0.52
CA GLN A 430 -15.45 33.86 -0.54
C GLN A 430 -15.14 32.40 -0.24
N VAL A 431 -15.29 31.56 -1.27
CA VAL A 431 -14.95 30.14 -1.25
C VAL A 431 -13.80 29.85 -2.21
N VAL A 432 -12.76 29.20 -1.72
CA VAL A 432 -11.58 28.82 -2.49
C VAL A 432 -11.65 27.35 -2.88
N GLU A 433 -11.69 27.06 -4.17
CA GLU A 433 -11.59 25.69 -4.67
C GLU A 433 -10.14 25.23 -4.68
N LEU A 434 -9.87 24.10 -4.00
CA LEU A 434 -8.55 23.47 -3.94
C LEU A 434 -8.47 22.32 -4.93
N SER A 435 -7.80 22.55 -6.04
CA SER A 435 -7.46 21.52 -7.04
C SER A 435 -5.99 21.09 -6.92
N ALA A 436 -5.58 20.09 -7.73
CA ALA A 436 -4.18 19.66 -7.78
C ALA A 436 -3.20 20.80 -8.14
N GLU A 437 -3.67 21.83 -8.82
CA GLU A 437 -2.87 22.95 -9.35
C GLU A 437 -2.96 24.22 -8.49
N THR A 438 -3.90 24.28 -7.53
CA THR A 438 -4.12 25.47 -6.71
C THR A 438 -3.00 25.66 -5.69
N THR A 439 -2.32 26.78 -5.72
CA THR A 439 -1.37 27.19 -4.67
C THR A 439 -2.12 27.96 -3.61
N VAL A 440 -2.18 27.43 -2.37
CA VAL A 440 -2.80 28.12 -1.24
C VAL A 440 -1.77 29.07 -0.62
N ALA A 441 -2.08 30.38 -0.61
CA ALA A 441 -1.26 31.34 0.14
C ALA A 441 -1.39 31.05 1.63
N ALA A 442 -0.26 30.93 2.33
CA ALA A 442 -0.18 30.53 3.74
C ALA A 442 -0.87 31.50 4.74
N ASN A 443 -1.34 32.66 4.29
CA ASN A 443 -1.79 33.77 5.14
C ASN A 443 -3.26 34.15 5.00
N ALA A 444 -4.09 33.34 4.35
CA ALA A 444 -5.52 33.66 4.28
C ALA A 444 -6.21 33.20 5.57
N ALA A 445 -6.30 34.10 6.55
CA ALA A 445 -7.10 33.90 7.75
C ALA A 445 -8.60 33.79 7.37
N THR A 446 -9.30 32.86 7.99
CA THR A 446 -10.78 32.77 7.97
C THR A 446 -11.44 32.61 6.60
N LEU A 447 -11.01 31.62 5.82
CA LEU A 447 -11.62 31.29 4.52
C LEU A 447 -12.44 30.00 4.57
N VAL A 448 -13.36 29.87 3.61
CA VAL A 448 -13.97 28.58 3.29
C VAL A 448 -13.23 27.97 2.12
N TYR A 449 -12.81 26.73 2.29
CA TYR A 449 -12.19 25.94 1.25
C TYR A 449 -13.13 24.81 0.81
N ILE A 450 -13.13 24.46 -0.48
CA ILE A 450 -13.76 23.24 -0.98
C ILE A 450 -12.79 22.47 -1.87
N GLY A 451 -12.80 21.16 -1.74
CA GLY A 451 -12.00 20.30 -2.60
C GLY A 451 -12.28 18.83 -2.36
N THR A 452 -11.46 17.99 -3.01
CA THR A 452 -11.44 16.55 -2.71
C THR A 452 -10.59 16.30 -1.46
N GLU A 453 -10.41 15.03 -1.10
CA GLU A 453 -9.46 14.59 -0.04
C GLU A 453 -8.11 15.33 -0.07
N ALA A 454 -7.62 15.69 -1.26
CA ALA A 454 -6.38 16.44 -1.41
C ALA A 454 -6.38 17.78 -0.63
N ALA A 455 -7.54 18.37 -0.36
CA ALA A 455 -7.67 19.60 0.42
C ALA A 455 -7.19 19.41 1.87
N LEU A 456 -7.38 18.22 2.47
CA LEU A 456 -6.91 17.89 3.82
C LEU A 456 -5.39 17.96 3.98
N HIS A 457 -4.65 17.92 2.88
CA HIS A 457 -3.17 17.98 2.87
C HIS A 457 -2.59 19.32 2.40
N ARG A 458 -3.45 20.25 1.99
CA ARG A 458 -3.03 21.54 1.39
C ARG A 458 -3.29 22.73 2.29
N VAL A 459 -4.32 22.65 3.12
CA VAL A 459 -4.61 23.64 4.14
C VAL A 459 -3.74 23.36 5.35
N SER A 460 -3.13 24.39 5.93
CA SER A 460 -2.23 24.24 7.08
C SER A 460 -2.98 23.94 8.39
N SER A 461 -4.21 24.42 8.52
CA SER A 461 -5.10 24.17 9.66
C SER A 461 -6.51 24.64 9.36
N ALA A 462 -7.47 24.03 10.04
CA ALA A 462 -8.87 24.42 10.03
C ALA A 462 -9.46 24.39 11.44
N ASP A 463 -10.57 25.07 11.63
CA ASP A 463 -11.39 25.01 12.84
C ASP A 463 -12.51 24.00 12.66
N VAL A 464 -13.03 23.88 11.42
CA VAL A 464 -14.09 22.92 11.05
C VAL A 464 -13.73 22.20 9.75
N VAL A 465 -13.94 20.87 9.73
CA VAL A 465 -13.90 20.07 8.51
C VAL A 465 -15.28 19.50 8.26
N VAL A 466 -15.77 19.65 7.03
CA VAL A 466 -17.10 19.18 6.61
C VAL A 466 -16.96 18.18 5.49
N PHE A 467 -17.51 17.00 5.66
CA PHE A 467 -17.69 16.02 4.58
C PHE A 467 -19.11 16.18 4.03
N LEU A 468 -19.23 16.68 2.80
CA LEU A 468 -20.51 17.03 2.18
C LEU A 468 -21.36 15.82 1.76
N ASP A 469 -20.72 14.67 1.60
CA ASP A 469 -21.36 13.40 1.21
C ASP A 469 -20.48 12.24 1.75
N PHE A 470 -20.64 11.96 3.04
CA PHE A 470 -19.83 10.93 3.68
C PHE A 470 -20.31 9.50 3.37
N ASP A 471 -21.58 9.36 2.93
CA ASP A 471 -22.13 8.07 2.51
C ASP A 471 -21.33 7.44 1.37
N ASN A 472 -20.84 8.26 0.43
CA ASN A 472 -20.01 7.79 -0.68
C ASN A 472 -18.68 7.14 -0.21
N GLU A 473 -18.17 7.55 0.93
CA GLU A 473 -16.95 6.99 1.50
C GLU A 473 -17.26 5.72 2.28
N LEU A 474 -18.25 5.79 3.17
CA LEU A 474 -18.61 4.70 4.08
C LEU A 474 -19.16 3.48 3.33
N PHE A 475 -19.99 3.70 2.32
CA PHE A 475 -20.64 2.64 1.54
C PHE A 475 -19.94 2.33 0.22
N ALA A 476 -18.71 2.80 0.02
CA ALA A 476 -17.95 2.50 -1.18
C ALA A 476 -17.90 0.97 -1.45
N PRO A 477 -17.98 0.52 -2.72
CA PRO A 477 -18.01 -0.90 -3.07
C PRO A 477 -16.60 -1.54 -2.99
N THR A 478 -15.87 -1.25 -1.93
CA THR A 478 -14.57 -1.84 -1.60
C THR A 478 -14.63 -2.50 -0.23
N TYR A 479 -13.89 -3.59 -0.04
CA TYR A 479 -13.86 -4.25 1.25
C TYR A 479 -13.22 -3.41 2.36
N ARG A 480 -12.44 -2.38 1.99
CA ARG A 480 -11.77 -1.45 2.91
C ARG A 480 -12.55 -0.15 3.15
N ALA A 481 -13.81 -0.03 2.69
CA ALA A 481 -14.56 1.24 2.76
C ALA A 481 -14.57 1.85 4.17
N GLY A 482 -14.81 1.05 5.21
CA GLY A 482 -14.77 1.52 6.59
C GLY A 482 -13.40 2.06 7.01
N GLU A 483 -12.31 1.33 6.71
CA GLU A 483 -10.94 1.78 6.99
C GLU A 483 -10.59 3.06 6.23
N GLN A 484 -11.03 3.18 4.97
CA GLN A 484 -10.82 4.36 4.14
C GLN A 484 -11.56 5.58 4.69
N ALA A 485 -12.81 5.40 5.12
CA ALA A 485 -13.59 6.45 5.78
C ALA A 485 -12.89 6.95 7.07
N TRP A 486 -12.37 6.03 7.89
CA TRP A 486 -11.57 6.36 9.06
C TRP A 486 -10.28 7.09 8.72
N THR A 487 -9.59 6.69 7.66
CA THR A 487 -8.37 7.37 7.19
C THR A 487 -8.65 8.84 6.87
N LEU A 488 -9.76 9.13 6.21
CA LEU A 488 -10.19 10.50 5.92
C LEU A 488 -10.46 11.30 7.19
N LEU A 489 -11.12 10.70 8.18
CA LEU A 489 -11.38 11.35 9.47
C LEU A 489 -10.08 11.62 10.23
N ILE A 490 -9.13 10.69 10.24
CA ILE A 490 -7.82 10.88 10.87
C ILE A 490 -7.07 12.06 10.22
N HIS A 491 -7.13 12.18 8.89
CA HIS A 491 -6.56 13.35 8.19
C HIS A 491 -7.26 14.66 8.59
N ALA A 492 -8.59 14.63 8.72
CA ALA A 492 -9.36 15.79 9.19
C ALA A 492 -9.00 16.16 10.64
N ILE A 493 -8.91 15.18 11.55
CA ILE A 493 -8.51 15.40 12.95
C ILE A 493 -7.15 16.08 13.04
N ARG A 494 -6.19 15.69 12.22
CA ARG A 494 -4.85 16.31 12.18
C ARG A 494 -4.83 17.72 11.62
N LEU A 495 -5.80 18.04 10.76
CA LEU A 495 -5.96 19.40 10.24
C LEU A 495 -6.55 20.33 11.28
N LEU A 496 -7.39 19.79 12.18
CA LEU A 496 -7.96 20.52 13.31
C LEU A 496 -6.90 20.70 14.40
N LYS A 497 -6.43 21.92 14.64
CA LYS A 497 -5.37 22.21 15.61
C LYS A 497 -5.84 22.14 17.06
N GLY A 498 -6.25 20.97 17.56
CA GLY A 498 -6.48 20.75 18.99
C GLY A 498 -7.27 21.84 19.73
N SER A 499 -8.07 22.62 19.01
CA SER A 499 -8.96 23.65 19.55
C SER A 499 -10.09 22.97 20.32
N SER A 500 -10.48 23.52 21.45
CA SER A 500 -11.68 23.07 22.17
C SER A 500 -12.98 23.20 21.35
N GLU A 501 -12.93 23.96 20.24
CA GLU A 501 -14.02 24.17 19.30
C GLU A 501 -13.84 23.39 17.97
N ALA A 502 -12.87 22.48 17.94
CA ALA A 502 -12.63 21.64 16.77
C ALA A 502 -13.84 20.76 16.45
N LEU A 503 -14.34 20.85 15.23
CA LEU A 503 -15.57 20.18 14.82
C LEU A 503 -15.39 19.49 13.47
N ILE A 504 -15.89 18.25 13.37
CA ILE A 504 -16.09 17.56 12.09
C ILE A 504 -17.60 17.40 11.87
N VAL A 505 -18.08 17.81 10.70
CA VAL A 505 -19.47 17.62 10.28
C VAL A 505 -19.52 16.59 9.18
N LEU A 506 -20.26 15.51 9.41
CA LEU A 506 -20.51 14.45 8.43
C LEU A 506 -21.92 14.61 7.89
N GLN A 507 -22.08 15.04 6.66
CA GLN A 507 -23.39 15.05 6.02
C GLN A 507 -23.70 13.67 5.43
N SER A 508 -24.87 13.15 5.77
CA SER A 508 -25.37 11.84 5.36
C SER A 508 -26.86 11.88 5.08
N GLN A 509 -27.30 11.23 4.02
CA GLN A 509 -28.73 11.00 3.74
C GLN A 509 -29.30 9.83 4.55
N ASP A 510 -28.47 9.14 5.31
CA ASP A 510 -28.83 8.04 6.20
C ASP A 510 -28.18 8.24 7.58
N ALA A 511 -28.31 9.45 8.10
CA ALA A 511 -27.70 9.88 9.36
C ALA A 511 -28.12 9.01 10.56
N SER A 512 -29.25 8.31 10.49
CA SER A 512 -29.72 7.36 11.50
C SER A 512 -29.02 5.99 11.44
N ASN A 513 -28.18 5.73 10.45
CA ASN A 513 -27.47 4.47 10.33
C ASN A 513 -26.53 4.25 11.51
N ALA A 514 -26.64 3.08 12.14
CA ALA A 514 -25.86 2.73 13.33
C ALA A 514 -24.33 2.82 13.14
N GLN A 515 -23.83 2.69 11.91
CA GLN A 515 -22.39 2.84 11.63
C GLN A 515 -21.87 4.25 11.93
N TYR A 516 -22.73 5.28 11.89
CA TYR A 516 -22.34 6.64 12.24
C TYR A 516 -22.04 6.83 13.74
N ASN A 517 -22.64 6.02 14.62
CA ASN A 517 -22.34 6.06 16.05
C ASN A 517 -20.87 5.75 16.33
N ASP A 518 -20.26 4.90 15.51
CA ASP A 518 -18.85 4.53 15.62
C ASP A 518 -17.91 5.73 15.38
N PHE A 519 -18.33 6.72 14.59
CA PHE A 519 -17.56 7.94 14.34
C PHE A 519 -17.77 8.99 15.44
N VAL A 520 -18.98 9.11 15.95
CA VAL A 520 -19.31 10.10 17.00
C VAL A 520 -18.63 9.75 18.34
N SER A 521 -18.60 8.47 18.69
CA SER A 521 -17.95 7.97 19.91
C SER A 521 -17.01 6.83 19.55
N PRO A 522 -15.82 7.13 19.03
CA PRO A 522 -14.93 6.09 18.56
C PRO A 522 -14.35 5.26 19.71
N GLU A 523 -14.60 3.97 19.65
CA GLU A 523 -13.95 2.95 20.48
C GLU A 523 -13.07 2.07 19.59
N PRO A 524 -11.77 2.40 19.42
CA PRO A 524 -10.90 1.73 18.47
C PRO A 524 -10.89 0.21 18.61
N GLN A 525 -10.97 -0.31 19.81
CA GLN A 525 -10.98 -1.75 20.07
C GLN A 525 -12.23 -2.41 19.47
N LEU A 526 -13.42 -1.87 19.76
CA LEU A 526 -14.68 -2.41 19.24
C LEU A 526 -14.79 -2.30 17.71
N LEU A 527 -14.30 -1.20 17.17
CA LEU A 527 -14.26 -0.98 15.71
C LEU A 527 -13.41 -2.03 15.01
N ILE A 528 -12.22 -2.29 15.53
CA ILE A 528 -11.32 -3.32 15.04
C ILE A 528 -11.99 -4.70 15.10
N GLU A 529 -12.57 -5.04 16.23
CA GLU A 529 -13.24 -6.34 16.44
C GLU A 529 -14.42 -6.55 15.48
N ARG A 530 -15.25 -5.53 15.29
CA ARG A 530 -16.38 -5.58 14.33
C ARG A 530 -15.92 -5.80 12.89
N GLU A 531 -14.92 -5.04 12.44
CA GLU A 531 -14.41 -5.18 11.08
C GLU A 531 -13.67 -6.51 10.89
N GLN A 532 -12.93 -7.00 11.89
CA GLN A 532 -12.33 -8.35 11.87
C GLN A 532 -13.39 -9.43 11.70
N ASN A 533 -14.46 -9.40 12.50
CA ASN A 533 -15.54 -10.38 12.43
C ASN A 533 -16.23 -10.35 11.07
N LYS A 534 -16.53 -9.16 10.54
CA LYS A 534 -17.11 -8.98 9.21
C LYS A 534 -16.24 -9.60 8.11
N ARG A 535 -14.94 -9.30 8.09
CA ARG A 535 -14.02 -9.85 7.08
C ARG A 535 -13.83 -11.35 7.22
N LYS A 536 -13.81 -11.87 8.43
CA LYS A 536 -13.72 -13.31 8.69
C LYS A 536 -14.94 -14.05 8.14
N VAL A 537 -16.15 -13.56 8.41
CA VAL A 537 -17.40 -14.15 7.90
C VAL A 537 -17.45 -14.07 6.38
N MET A 538 -17.06 -12.97 5.79
CA MET A 538 -17.09 -12.74 4.35
C MET A 538 -15.89 -13.30 3.59
N GLN A 539 -14.95 -13.97 4.27
CA GLN A 539 -13.71 -14.47 3.68
C GLN A 539 -12.98 -13.40 2.85
N LEU A 540 -12.74 -12.23 3.49
CA LEU A 540 -12.03 -11.10 2.90
C LEU A 540 -10.62 -10.99 3.50
N PRO A 541 -9.66 -10.35 2.82
CA PRO A 541 -8.32 -10.15 3.38
C PRO A 541 -8.34 -9.51 4.78
N PRO A 542 -7.55 -10.01 5.74
CA PRO A 542 -6.46 -11.00 5.62
C PRO A 542 -6.88 -12.47 5.83
N TYR A 543 -8.16 -12.80 5.91
CA TYR A 543 -8.66 -14.17 6.15
C TYR A 543 -8.77 -15.00 4.87
N ALA A 544 -8.71 -14.37 3.72
CA ALA A 544 -8.54 -14.98 2.40
C ALA A 544 -7.69 -14.02 1.55
N ALA A 545 -7.19 -14.50 0.42
CA ALA A 545 -6.46 -13.65 -0.52
C ALA A 545 -7.35 -13.18 -1.67
N MET A 546 -7.07 -11.98 -2.18
CA MET A 546 -7.84 -11.39 -3.26
C MET A 546 -6.94 -10.62 -4.22
N ALA A 547 -7.21 -10.73 -5.52
CA ALA A 547 -6.56 -9.94 -6.54
C ALA A 547 -7.53 -9.50 -7.63
N ARG A 548 -7.27 -8.37 -8.23
CA ARG A 548 -7.88 -7.94 -9.47
C ARG A 548 -6.95 -8.31 -10.62
N VAL A 549 -7.46 -9.05 -11.61
CA VAL A 549 -6.70 -9.49 -12.77
C VAL A 549 -7.32 -8.90 -14.03
N VAL A 550 -6.50 -8.27 -14.87
CA VAL A 550 -6.91 -7.64 -16.12
C VAL A 550 -6.18 -8.32 -17.27
N PHE A 551 -6.90 -9.04 -18.09
CA PHE A 551 -6.37 -9.76 -19.25
C PHE A 551 -6.26 -8.82 -20.46
N ALA A 552 -5.26 -9.07 -21.30
CA ALA A 552 -5.16 -8.39 -22.58
C ALA A 552 -6.12 -9.01 -23.63
N ASP A 553 -6.45 -10.27 -23.44
CA ASP A 553 -7.38 -11.03 -24.30
C ASP A 553 -8.79 -10.95 -23.75
N PRO A 554 -9.74 -10.34 -24.47
CA PRO A 554 -11.13 -10.23 -24.01
C PRO A 554 -11.89 -11.57 -24.06
N THR A 555 -11.35 -12.60 -24.71
CA THR A 555 -11.96 -13.93 -24.83
C THR A 555 -11.60 -14.89 -23.71
N PHE A 556 -10.84 -14.43 -22.68
CA PHE A 556 -10.48 -15.22 -21.53
C PHE A 556 -11.71 -15.77 -20.83
N ASN A 557 -11.78 -17.10 -20.69
CA ASN A 557 -12.85 -17.79 -19.99
C ASN A 557 -12.32 -18.40 -18.68
N PRO A 558 -12.77 -17.94 -17.50
CA PRO A 558 -12.34 -18.49 -16.21
C PRO A 558 -12.59 -19.98 -16.02
N ALA A 559 -13.63 -20.54 -16.65
CA ALA A 559 -13.99 -21.96 -16.50
C ALA A 559 -12.87 -22.91 -16.96
N ASP A 560 -12.07 -22.47 -17.95
CA ASP A 560 -10.96 -23.27 -18.49
C ASP A 560 -9.80 -23.39 -17.47
N TRP A 561 -9.80 -22.58 -16.39
CA TRP A 561 -8.72 -22.41 -15.43
C TRP A 561 -9.08 -22.87 -14.01
N ALA A 562 -10.13 -23.65 -13.85
CA ALA A 562 -10.56 -24.18 -12.54
C ALA A 562 -9.46 -24.96 -11.80
N HIS A 563 -8.52 -25.58 -12.53
CA HIS A 563 -7.40 -26.34 -11.97
C HIS A 563 -6.37 -25.46 -11.22
N CYS A 564 -6.34 -24.14 -11.46
CA CYS A 564 -5.47 -23.21 -10.75
C CYS A 564 -5.91 -22.92 -9.30
N LYS A 565 -7.03 -23.51 -8.84
CA LYS A 565 -7.60 -23.29 -7.49
C LYS A 565 -7.89 -21.81 -7.19
N LEU A 566 -8.27 -21.06 -8.21
CA LEU A 566 -8.66 -19.67 -8.11
C LEU A 566 -10.16 -19.53 -8.35
N ALA A 567 -10.85 -18.77 -7.50
CA ALA A 567 -12.25 -18.42 -7.72
C ALA A 567 -12.33 -17.07 -8.44
N PHE A 568 -12.92 -17.07 -9.63
CA PHE A 568 -13.09 -15.88 -10.46
C PHE A 568 -14.50 -15.33 -10.32
N SER A 569 -14.62 -14.01 -10.16
CA SER A 569 -15.88 -13.28 -10.28
C SER A 569 -15.70 -12.22 -11.36
N SER A 570 -16.66 -12.11 -12.27
CA SER A 570 -16.63 -11.12 -13.35
C SER A 570 -16.67 -9.71 -12.77
N SER A 571 -15.94 -8.79 -13.37
CA SER A 571 -16.11 -7.34 -13.17
C SER A 571 -17.08 -6.80 -14.22
N VAL A 572 -17.59 -5.59 -13.99
CA VAL A 572 -18.39 -4.83 -14.96
C VAL A 572 -17.65 -4.59 -16.28
N LYS A 573 -16.31 -4.66 -16.25
CA LYS A 573 -15.48 -4.44 -17.43
C LYS A 573 -15.09 -5.76 -18.06
N THR A 574 -15.21 -5.84 -19.37
CA THR A 574 -14.73 -6.97 -20.17
C THR A 574 -13.27 -7.31 -19.88
N ALA A 575 -12.95 -8.59 -19.71
CA ALA A 575 -11.62 -9.10 -19.42
C ALA A 575 -11.00 -8.67 -18.08
N GLU A 576 -11.81 -8.19 -17.15
CA GLU A 576 -11.41 -7.87 -15.78
C GLU A 576 -12.14 -8.81 -14.80
N PHE A 577 -11.38 -9.41 -13.87
CA PHE A 577 -11.91 -10.36 -12.90
C PHE A 577 -11.39 -10.06 -11.51
N LEU A 578 -12.26 -10.24 -10.53
CA LEU A 578 -11.87 -10.35 -9.13
C LEU A 578 -11.57 -11.83 -8.85
N VAL A 579 -10.35 -12.10 -8.41
CA VAL A 579 -9.85 -13.45 -8.14
C VAL A 579 -9.70 -13.63 -6.65
N ARG A 580 -10.19 -14.73 -6.10
CA ARG A 580 -10.06 -15.10 -4.69
C ARG A 580 -9.34 -16.44 -4.55
N ALA A 581 -8.58 -16.57 -3.47
CA ALA A 581 -7.92 -17.80 -3.05
C ALA A 581 -8.00 -17.94 -1.53
N GLU A 582 -7.77 -19.14 -1.02
CA GLU A 582 -7.82 -19.45 0.41
C GLU A 582 -6.86 -18.59 1.22
N ASN A 583 -5.65 -18.37 0.70
CA ASN A 583 -4.60 -17.56 1.32
C ASN A 583 -3.66 -17.00 0.25
N ASP A 584 -2.71 -16.19 0.69
CA ASP A 584 -1.74 -15.49 -0.17
C ASP A 584 -0.84 -16.46 -0.96
N GLU A 585 -0.46 -17.57 -0.36
CA GLU A 585 0.36 -18.59 -1.02
C GLU A 585 -0.42 -19.28 -2.15
N ALA A 586 -1.66 -19.68 -1.90
CA ALA A 586 -2.53 -20.25 -2.91
C ALA A 586 -2.80 -19.28 -4.06
N LEU A 587 -2.99 -17.98 -3.74
CA LEU A 587 -3.15 -16.95 -4.76
C LEU A 587 -1.90 -16.82 -5.64
N SER A 588 -0.72 -16.70 -5.04
CA SER A 588 0.53 -16.51 -5.79
C SER A 588 0.87 -17.73 -6.64
N GLN A 589 0.68 -18.93 -6.12
CA GLN A 589 0.87 -20.18 -6.87
C GLN A 589 -0.11 -20.30 -8.05
N GLY A 590 -1.41 -20.04 -7.83
CA GLY A 590 -2.42 -20.08 -8.88
C GLY A 590 -2.16 -19.04 -9.98
N ILE A 591 -1.76 -17.81 -9.61
CA ILE A 591 -1.41 -16.76 -10.58
C ILE A 591 -0.11 -17.11 -11.33
N ALA A 592 0.87 -17.74 -10.69
CA ALA A 592 2.08 -18.24 -11.35
C ALA A 592 1.74 -19.30 -12.39
N GLN A 593 0.95 -20.32 -12.03
CA GLN A 593 0.47 -21.36 -12.96
C GLN A 593 -0.28 -20.75 -14.15
N LEU A 594 -1.18 -19.80 -13.87
CA LEU A 594 -1.91 -19.08 -14.92
C LEU A 594 -0.96 -18.34 -15.88
N ARG A 595 0.10 -17.71 -15.35
CA ARG A 595 1.09 -16.96 -16.13
C ARG A 595 1.97 -17.86 -16.99
N ASP A 596 2.32 -19.05 -16.49
CA ASP A 596 3.17 -20.00 -17.22
C ASP A 596 2.44 -20.68 -18.38
N GLN A 597 1.13 -20.87 -18.25
CA GLN A 597 0.31 -21.58 -19.21
C GLN A 597 -0.38 -20.67 -20.24
N LEU A 598 -0.67 -19.41 -19.84
CA LEU A 598 -1.30 -18.45 -20.74
C LEU A 598 -0.29 -17.85 -21.73
N SER A 599 -0.61 -17.90 -23.02
CA SER A 599 0.11 -17.16 -24.06
C SER A 599 -0.15 -15.65 -24.00
N SER A 600 -1.30 -15.25 -23.50
CA SER A 600 -1.71 -13.85 -23.39
C SER A 600 -1.18 -13.18 -22.12
N ARG A 601 -0.88 -11.88 -22.21
CA ARG A 601 -0.40 -11.08 -21.08
C ARG A 601 -1.57 -10.63 -20.21
N PHE A 602 -1.37 -10.61 -18.90
CA PHE A 602 -2.31 -10.02 -17.96
C PHE A 602 -1.57 -9.21 -16.87
N ARG A 603 -2.32 -8.34 -16.20
CA ARG A 603 -1.86 -7.60 -15.01
C ARG A 603 -2.59 -8.11 -13.79
N CYS A 604 -1.86 -8.32 -12.72
CA CYS A 604 -2.38 -8.72 -11.41
C CYS A 604 -2.17 -7.59 -10.40
N TYR A 605 -3.22 -7.29 -9.63
CA TYR A 605 -3.24 -6.28 -8.57
C TYR A 605 -3.72 -6.97 -7.30
N VAL A 606 -2.78 -7.40 -6.46
CA VAL A 606 -3.08 -8.08 -5.19
C VAL A 606 -3.58 -7.05 -4.19
N ASP A 607 -4.55 -7.44 -3.35
CA ASP A 607 -5.21 -6.57 -2.37
C ASP A 607 -5.64 -5.21 -2.97
N PRO A 608 -6.43 -5.22 -4.05
CA PRO A 608 -6.72 -3.99 -4.80
C PRO A 608 -7.45 -2.98 -3.93
N MET A 609 -6.96 -1.74 -3.90
CA MET A 609 -7.62 -0.63 -3.20
C MET A 609 -8.96 -0.27 -3.85
N ARG A 610 -9.07 -0.48 -5.14
CA ARG A 610 -10.27 -0.16 -5.94
C ARG A 610 -10.50 -1.28 -6.94
N TYR A 611 -11.73 -1.75 -6.97
CA TYR A 611 -12.23 -2.63 -8.01
C TYR A 611 -13.66 -2.21 -8.33
N ALA A 612 -13.86 -1.71 -9.50
CA ALA A 612 -15.16 -1.51 -10.17
C ALA A 612 -14.92 -1.09 -11.62
#